data_6451635fc560e652347dbde9de33c82e
#
_entry.id   6451635fc560e652347dbde9de33c82e
#
_cell.length_a   1.000
_cell.length_b   1.000
_cell.length_c   1.000
_cell.angle_alpha   90.00
_cell.angle_beta   90.00
_cell.angle_gamma   90.00
#
_symmetry.space_group_name_H-M   'P 1'
#
loop_
_entity.id
_entity.type
_entity.pdbx_description
1 polymer ?
#
loop_
_entity_poly.entity_id
_entity_poly.type
_entity_poly.pdbx_seq_one_letter_code
_entity_poly.pdbx_strand_id
1 'polypeptide(L)'
;VSLGMPKPAPAVLAPRRKTRQFKVGAVGIGSESPISVQSMTTTKTHDIGSTLQQIAELTAAGCDIVRVACPTDKDAEALPIIAKQSNIPVIADIHFQPKYVYAAIKAGCGAVRVNPGNIRKFDDQVKEIAEMASDHGTSIRIGVNAGSLDKRLLEKYGHATPEALVESAVWRSEERRVGKECTSWC
;
A
#
# COMPACT_ATOMS: atom_id res chain seq x y z
N VAL A 1 16.02 -49.23 16.70
CA VAL A 1 16.42 -48.24 17.71
C VAL A 1 17.15 -47.14 16.94
N SER A 2 16.50 -46.03 16.68
CA SER A 2 17.12 -44.86 16.08
C SER A 2 18.02 -44.22 17.14
N LEU A 3 19.31 -44.40 17.02
CA LEU A 3 20.31 -43.67 17.78
C LEU A 3 20.13 -42.21 17.39
N GLY A 4 19.69 -41.39 18.36
CA GLY A 4 19.35 -39.98 18.19
C GLY A 4 20.48 -39.17 17.58
N MET A 5 20.56 -39.19 16.27
CA MET A 5 21.38 -38.24 15.52
C MET A 5 20.82 -36.84 15.80
N PRO A 6 21.63 -35.85 16.20
CA PRO A 6 21.17 -34.51 16.35
C PRO A 6 20.51 -34.04 15.05
N LYS A 7 19.31 -33.51 15.12
CA LYS A 7 18.67 -32.91 13.94
C LYS A 7 19.63 -31.88 13.32
N PRO A 8 19.81 -31.89 12.00
CA PRO A 8 20.65 -30.88 11.35
C PRO A 8 20.15 -29.51 11.77
N ALA A 9 21.10 -28.64 12.11
CA ALA A 9 20.78 -27.26 12.45
C ALA A 9 19.92 -26.66 11.32
N PRO A 10 18.86 -25.88 11.66
CA PRO A 10 18.05 -25.24 10.63
C PRO A 10 18.96 -24.43 9.72
N ALA A 11 18.71 -24.49 8.41
CA ALA A 11 19.47 -23.70 7.45
C ALA A 11 19.52 -22.24 7.91
N VAL A 12 20.72 -21.67 7.96
CA VAL A 12 20.90 -20.25 8.28
C VAL A 12 20.11 -19.45 7.25
N LEU A 13 19.12 -18.70 7.69
CA LEU A 13 18.34 -17.84 6.81
C LEU A 13 19.28 -16.87 6.10
N ALA A 14 19.10 -16.70 4.79
CA ALA A 14 19.84 -15.71 4.03
C ALA A 14 19.68 -14.32 4.67
N PRO A 15 20.73 -13.50 4.70
CA PRO A 15 20.63 -12.14 5.24
C PRO A 15 19.55 -11.36 4.48
N ARG A 16 18.72 -10.61 5.21
CA ARG A 16 17.67 -9.79 4.60
C ARG A 16 18.30 -8.78 3.63
N ARG A 17 17.71 -8.65 2.45
CA ARG A 17 18.09 -7.61 1.50
C ARG A 17 17.89 -6.23 2.15
N LYS A 18 18.90 -5.38 2.07
CA LYS A 18 18.77 -3.98 2.52
C LYS A 18 17.74 -3.26 1.66
N THR A 19 16.72 -2.72 2.29
CA THR A 19 15.68 -1.91 1.68
C THR A 19 15.60 -0.56 2.37
N ARG A 20 14.94 0.38 1.73
CA ARG A 20 14.64 1.68 2.36
C ARG A 20 13.69 1.48 3.53
N GLN A 21 13.84 2.35 4.54
CA GLN A 21 12.99 2.38 5.70
C GLN A 21 11.95 3.48 5.51
N PHE A 22 10.69 3.16 5.77
CA PHE A 22 9.60 4.12 5.81
C PHE A 22 8.56 3.68 6.83
N LYS A 23 7.52 4.47 7.04
CA LYS A 23 6.48 4.19 8.01
C LYS A 23 5.09 4.21 7.37
N VAL A 24 4.21 3.36 7.88
CA VAL A 24 2.77 3.43 7.67
C VAL A 24 2.15 3.79 9.03
N GLY A 25 1.83 5.04 9.24
CA GLY A 25 1.52 5.55 10.56
C GLY A 25 2.68 5.32 11.54
N ALA A 26 2.44 4.58 12.60
CA ALA A 26 3.47 4.21 13.60
C ALA A 26 4.28 2.96 13.23
N VAL A 27 3.85 2.17 12.25
CA VAL A 27 4.46 0.89 11.89
C VAL A 27 5.62 1.10 10.91
N GLY A 28 6.82 0.65 11.29
CA GLY A 28 8.00 0.69 10.43
C GLY A 28 7.96 -0.40 9.36
N ILE A 29 8.35 -0.04 8.14
CA ILE A 29 8.44 -0.95 6.99
C ILE A 29 9.86 -0.88 6.41
N GLY A 30 10.46 -2.03 6.18
CA GLY A 30 11.79 -2.14 5.58
C GLY A 30 12.66 -3.20 6.24
N SER A 31 13.93 -3.32 5.78
CA SER A 31 14.85 -4.37 6.23
C SER A 31 15.21 -4.32 7.72
N GLU A 32 15.13 -3.14 8.33
CA GLU A 32 15.48 -2.93 9.74
C GLU A 32 14.28 -3.01 10.68
N SER A 33 13.08 -3.06 10.11
CA SER A 33 11.84 -3.21 10.87
C SER A 33 11.43 -4.68 10.99
N PRO A 34 10.70 -5.08 12.03
CA PRO A 34 10.06 -6.39 12.11
C PRO A 34 9.13 -6.63 10.91
N ILE A 35 8.82 -7.88 10.64
CA ILE A 35 7.78 -8.21 9.66
C ILE A 35 6.43 -7.76 10.22
N SER A 36 5.71 -6.93 9.46
CA SER A 36 4.37 -6.47 9.80
C SER A 36 3.31 -7.29 9.09
N VAL A 37 2.23 -7.59 9.80
CA VAL A 37 1.07 -8.30 9.27
C VAL A 37 0.02 -7.31 8.81
N GLN A 38 -0.38 -7.38 7.54
CA GLN A 38 -1.43 -6.56 6.97
C GLN A 38 -2.61 -7.41 6.52
N SER A 39 -3.82 -6.98 6.85
CA SER A 39 -5.06 -7.55 6.35
C SER A 39 -5.94 -6.49 5.68
N MET A 40 -7.08 -6.91 5.17
CA MET A 40 -8.04 -6.02 4.51
C MET A 40 -9.45 -6.30 5.04
N THR A 41 -10.23 -5.24 5.29
CA THR A 41 -11.64 -5.39 5.63
C THR A 41 -12.46 -5.87 4.43
N THR A 42 -13.51 -6.60 4.70
CA THR A 42 -14.50 -7.07 3.72
C THR A 42 -15.83 -6.32 3.82
N THR A 43 -15.96 -5.50 4.86
CA THR A 43 -17.13 -4.63 5.08
C THR A 43 -17.16 -3.48 4.06
N LYS A 44 -18.33 -2.90 3.87
CA LYS A 44 -18.44 -1.62 3.14
C LYS A 44 -17.86 -0.51 4.00
N THR A 45 -16.88 0.23 3.49
CA THR A 45 -16.13 1.23 4.29
C THR A 45 -17.04 2.33 4.85
N HIS A 46 -18.09 2.70 4.13
CA HIS A 46 -19.08 3.68 4.64
C HIS A 46 -19.98 3.14 5.76
N ASP A 47 -19.99 1.83 6.01
CA ASP A 47 -20.52 1.26 7.25
C ASP A 47 -19.43 1.30 8.31
N ILE A 48 -19.31 2.46 8.94
CA ILE A 48 -18.25 2.76 9.90
C ILE A 48 -18.25 1.77 11.07
N GLY A 49 -19.43 1.45 11.61
CA GLY A 49 -19.57 0.56 12.75
C GLY A 49 -19.03 -0.84 12.46
N SER A 50 -19.52 -1.47 11.40
CA SER A 50 -19.07 -2.79 10.98
C SER A 50 -17.60 -2.81 10.59
N THR A 51 -17.11 -1.74 9.96
CA THR A 51 -15.69 -1.62 9.57
C THR A 51 -14.78 -1.51 10.78
N LEU A 52 -15.12 -0.68 11.78
CA LEU A 52 -14.33 -0.55 13.01
C LEU A 52 -14.37 -1.84 13.84
N GLN A 53 -15.51 -2.53 13.90
CA GLN A 53 -15.61 -3.83 14.55
C GLN A 53 -14.67 -4.85 13.90
N GLN A 54 -14.66 -4.95 12.58
CA GLN A 54 -13.77 -5.86 11.86
C GLN A 54 -12.28 -5.47 12.05
N ILE A 55 -11.96 -4.18 12.09
CA ILE A 55 -10.60 -3.71 12.40
C ILE A 55 -10.18 -4.16 13.80
N ALA A 56 -11.07 -4.06 14.79
CA ALA A 56 -10.79 -4.51 16.16
C ALA A 56 -10.53 -6.03 16.21
N GLU A 57 -11.30 -6.81 15.49
CA GLU A 57 -11.12 -8.27 15.39
C GLU A 57 -9.77 -8.63 14.73
N LEU A 58 -9.42 -7.95 13.62
CA LEU A 58 -8.14 -8.11 12.94
C LEU A 58 -6.97 -7.73 13.86
N THR A 59 -7.12 -6.64 14.60
CA THR A 59 -6.10 -6.19 15.58
C THR A 59 -5.90 -7.23 16.68
N ALA A 60 -6.99 -7.78 17.22
CA ALA A 60 -6.94 -8.84 18.22
C ALA A 60 -6.30 -10.13 17.69
N ALA A 61 -6.39 -10.39 16.39
CA ALA A 61 -5.74 -11.49 15.69
C ALA A 61 -4.25 -11.24 15.38
N GLY A 62 -3.70 -10.07 15.75
CA GLY A 62 -2.29 -9.73 15.53
C GLY A 62 -2.01 -8.98 14.22
N CYS A 63 -2.99 -8.32 13.64
CA CYS A 63 -2.79 -7.46 12.48
C CYS A 63 -2.18 -6.13 12.91
N ASP A 64 -1.11 -5.71 12.24
CA ASP A 64 -0.40 -4.46 12.51
C ASP A 64 -0.90 -3.29 11.65
N ILE A 65 -1.45 -3.57 10.48
CA ILE A 65 -1.91 -2.58 9.51
C ILE A 65 -3.18 -3.09 8.83
N VAL A 66 -4.19 -2.25 8.70
CA VAL A 66 -5.43 -2.62 7.99
C VAL A 66 -5.59 -1.81 6.70
N ARG A 67 -6.12 -2.46 5.65
CA ARG A 67 -6.49 -1.82 4.40
C ARG A 67 -8.01 -1.80 4.25
N VAL A 68 -8.55 -0.64 3.89
CA VAL A 68 -9.98 -0.42 3.62
C VAL A 68 -10.17 0.04 2.17
N ALA A 69 -11.20 -0.46 1.49
CA ALA A 69 -11.51 -0.03 0.12
C ALA A 69 -12.18 1.36 0.13
N CYS A 70 -11.86 2.18 -0.87
CA CYS A 70 -12.49 3.50 -1.03
C CYS A 70 -12.97 3.72 -2.48
N PRO A 71 -14.02 3.01 -2.91
CA PRO A 71 -14.54 3.11 -4.27
C PRO A 71 -15.52 4.28 -4.49
N THR A 72 -16.13 4.84 -3.45
CA THR A 72 -17.20 5.83 -3.56
C THR A 72 -16.97 7.05 -2.69
N ASP A 73 -17.73 8.13 -2.93
CA ASP A 73 -17.69 9.35 -2.12
C ASP A 73 -18.07 9.07 -0.65
N LYS A 74 -19.06 8.22 -0.42
CA LYS A 74 -19.47 7.82 0.94
C LYS A 74 -18.34 7.13 1.71
N ASP A 75 -17.56 6.31 1.02
CA ASP A 75 -16.41 5.64 1.63
C ASP A 75 -15.32 6.67 1.97
N ALA A 76 -15.08 7.64 1.10
CA ALA A 76 -14.12 8.72 1.36
C ALA A 76 -14.55 9.60 2.56
N GLU A 77 -15.83 9.88 2.71
CA GLU A 77 -16.40 10.62 3.86
C GLU A 77 -16.25 9.84 5.18
N ALA A 78 -16.24 8.52 5.14
CA ALA A 78 -16.05 7.68 6.32
C ALA A 78 -14.58 7.59 6.78
N LEU A 79 -13.61 7.78 5.89
CA LEU A 79 -12.19 7.61 6.20
C LEU A 79 -11.69 8.42 7.41
N PRO A 80 -12.06 9.70 7.61
CA PRO A 80 -11.59 10.47 8.76
C PRO A 80 -11.99 9.85 10.10
N ILE A 81 -13.19 9.29 10.17
CA ILE A 81 -13.70 8.65 11.39
C ILE A 81 -12.97 7.34 11.61
N ILE A 82 -12.85 6.52 10.57
CA ILE A 82 -12.18 5.21 10.63
C ILE A 82 -10.70 5.40 10.99
N ALA A 83 -9.98 6.30 10.30
CA ALA A 83 -8.56 6.55 10.56
C ALA A 83 -8.31 7.05 11.99
N LYS A 84 -9.21 7.88 12.52
CA LYS A 84 -9.11 8.42 13.89
C LYS A 84 -9.42 7.38 14.97
N GLN A 85 -10.38 6.48 14.73
CA GLN A 85 -10.84 5.52 15.73
C GLN A 85 -10.17 4.15 15.63
N SER A 86 -9.46 3.89 14.55
CA SER A 86 -8.69 2.65 14.38
C SER A 86 -7.50 2.59 15.33
N ASN A 87 -7.31 1.45 16.01
CA ASN A 87 -6.16 1.20 16.88
C ASN A 87 -4.86 0.92 16.10
N ILE A 88 -4.97 0.60 14.82
CA ILE A 88 -3.84 0.31 13.92
C ILE A 88 -3.90 1.21 12.69
N PRO A 89 -2.76 1.49 12.02
CA PRO A 89 -2.74 2.34 10.85
C PRO A 89 -3.66 1.83 9.73
N VAL A 90 -4.39 2.76 9.13
CA VAL A 90 -5.30 2.48 8.02
C VAL A 90 -4.64 2.83 6.69
N ILE A 91 -4.73 1.92 5.72
CA ILE A 91 -4.39 2.15 4.32
C ILE A 91 -5.67 2.28 3.51
N ALA A 92 -5.86 3.40 2.82
CA ALA A 92 -6.95 3.55 1.87
C ALA A 92 -6.59 2.93 0.52
N ASP A 93 -7.41 2.01 0.03
CA ASP A 93 -7.22 1.33 -1.26
C ASP A 93 -8.06 2.00 -2.34
N ILE A 94 -7.40 2.73 -3.23
CA ILE A 94 -8.04 3.60 -4.22
C ILE A 94 -7.74 3.09 -5.63
N HIS A 95 -8.80 2.74 -6.37
CA HIS A 95 -8.70 2.09 -7.66
C HIS A 95 -8.93 3.01 -8.86
N PHE A 96 -9.81 4.03 -8.75
CA PHE A 96 -10.36 4.68 -9.94
C PHE A 96 -10.27 6.21 -9.98
N GLN A 97 -10.22 6.90 -8.85
CA GLN A 97 -10.34 8.36 -8.83
C GLN A 97 -9.31 9.04 -7.94
N PRO A 98 -8.50 9.97 -8.51
CA PRO A 98 -7.49 10.71 -7.74
C PRO A 98 -8.08 11.52 -6.57
N LYS A 99 -9.32 12.01 -6.68
CA LYS A 99 -9.96 12.78 -5.60
C LYS A 99 -10.00 12.04 -4.27
N TYR A 100 -10.12 10.70 -4.30
CA TYR A 100 -10.11 9.89 -3.07
C TYR A 100 -8.73 9.76 -2.46
N VAL A 101 -7.65 9.92 -3.26
CA VAL A 101 -6.28 9.96 -2.73
C VAL A 101 -6.11 11.18 -1.83
N TYR A 102 -6.52 12.35 -2.32
CA TYR A 102 -6.50 13.59 -1.53
C TYR A 102 -7.35 13.49 -0.27
N ALA A 103 -8.56 12.91 -0.39
CA ALA A 103 -9.43 12.69 0.75
C ALA A 103 -8.80 11.78 1.81
N ALA A 104 -8.18 10.66 1.39
CA ALA A 104 -7.52 9.72 2.29
C ALA A 104 -6.30 10.32 2.99
N ILE A 105 -5.49 11.11 2.29
CA ILE A 105 -4.35 11.81 2.90
C ILE A 105 -4.85 12.80 3.96
N LYS A 106 -5.84 13.63 3.63
CA LYS A 106 -6.46 14.58 4.57
C LYS A 106 -7.16 13.91 5.75
N ALA A 107 -7.68 12.70 5.54
CA ALA A 107 -8.30 11.88 6.58
C ALA A 107 -7.31 11.34 7.61
N GLY A 108 -6.00 11.45 7.37
CA GLY A 108 -4.96 10.93 8.25
C GLY A 108 -4.70 9.43 8.09
N CYS A 109 -5.01 8.84 6.93
CA CYS A 109 -4.60 7.48 6.62
C CYS A 109 -3.07 7.37 6.63
N GLY A 110 -2.53 6.31 7.23
CA GLY A 110 -1.08 6.07 7.31
C GLY A 110 -0.43 5.80 5.96
N ALA A 111 -1.22 5.28 5.00
CA ALA A 111 -0.81 5.14 3.61
C ALA A 111 -2.02 5.15 2.66
N VAL A 112 -1.74 5.40 1.39
CA VAL A 112 -2.68 5.23 0.29
C VAL A 112 -2.14 4.22 -0.71
N ARG A 113 -2.96 3.26 -1.10
CA ARG A 113 -2.65 2.35 -2.21
C ARG A 113 -3.35 2.85 -3.45
N VAL A 114 -2.58 3.09 -4.48
CA VAL A 114 -3.08 3.55 -5.78
C VAL A 114 -2.72 2.55 -6.88
N ASN A 115 -3.60 2.41 -7.86
CA ASN A 115 -3.35 1.62 -9.05
C ASN A 115 -3.32 2.55 -10.28
N PRO A 116 -2.14 2.99 -10.71
CA PRO A 116 -2.00 3.95 -11.80
C PRO A 116 -2.57 3.44 -13.13
N GLY A 117 -2.58 2.12 -13.35
CA GLY A 117 -3.15 1.53 -14.56
C GLY A 117 -4.66 1.78 -14.74
N ASN A 118 -5.38 2.04 -13.65
CA ASN A 118 -6.81 2.34 -13.68
C ASN A 118 -7.12 3.85 -13.68
N ILE A 119 -6.15 4.72 -13.42
CA ILE A 119 -6.34 6.16 -13.27
C ILE A 119 -5.61 6.89 -14.39
N ARG A 120 -6.31 7.14 -15.50
CA ARG A 120 -5.71 7.80 -16.70
C ARG A 120 -5.17 9.20 -16.44
N LYS A 121 -5.70 9.93 -15.45
CA LYS A 121 -5.26 11.29 -15.07
C LYS A 121 -4.25 11.30 -13.92
N PHE A 122 -3.77 10.13 -13.53
CA PHE A 122 -2.87 10.04 -12.39
C PHE A 122 -1.51 10.65 -12.70
N ASP A 123 -1.04 10.50 -13.94
CA ASP A 123 0.27 10.99 -14.35
C ASP A 123 0.39 12.51 -14.18
N ASP A 124 -0.68 13.26 -14.49
CA ASP A 124 -0.72 14.72 -14.36
C ASP A 124 -0.76 15.19 -12.89
N GLN A 125 -1.20 14.32 -11.96
CA GLN A 125 -1.42 14.65 -10.55
C GLN A 125 -0.41 13.97 -9.61
N VAL A 126 0.47 13.12 -10.14
CA VAL A 126 1.44 12.36 -9.30
C VAL A 126 2.28 13.30 -8.44
N LYS A 127 2.73 14.41 -9.00
CA LYS A 127 3.56 15.38 -8.29
C LYS A 127 2.80 15.98 -7.10
N GLU A 128 1.60 16.49 -7.35
CA GLU A 128 0.75 17.10 -6.31
C GLU A 128 0.39 16.12 -5.21
N ILE A 129 0.04 14.88 -5.58
CA ILE A 129 -0.24 13.80 -4.63
C ILE A 129 1.01 13.48 -3.79
N ALA A 130 2.18 13.39 -4.41
CA ALA A 130 3.42 13.09 -3.71
C ALA A 130 3.82 14.20 -2.73
N GLU A 131 3.64 15.47 -3.12
CA GLU A 131 3.86 16.62 -2.25
C GLU A 131 2.92 16.60 -1.04
N MET A 132 1.62 16.45 -1.30
CA MET A 132 0.63 16.36 -0.22
C MET A 132 0.89 15.17 0.71
N ALA A 133 1.22 14.00 0.18
CA ALA A 133 1.52 12.82 0.98
C ALA A 133 2.76 13.04 1.86
N SER A 134 3.79 13.71 1.32
CA SER A 134 5.00 14.08 2.06
C SER A 134 4.67 15.02 3.22
N ASP A 135 3.87 16.06 2.97
CA ASP A 135 3.49 17.06 3.96
C ASP A 135 2.67 16.47 5.12
N HIS A 136 1.91 15.43 4.84
CA HIS A 136 1.07 14.74 5.83
C HIS A 136 1.73 13.47 6.41
N GLY A 137 2.94 13.12 5.99
CA GLY A 137 3.62 11.89 6.44
C GLY A 137 2.91 10.61 5.99
N THR A 138 2.13 10.67 4.91
CA THR A 138 1.38 9.53 4.35
C THR A 138 2.22 8.80 3.32
N SER A 139 2.40 7.50 3.48
CA SER A 139 3.12 6.68 2.51
C SER A 139 2.27 6.33 1.30
N ILE A 140 2.89 6.22 0.12
CA ILE A 140 2.21 5.83 -1.12
C ILE A 140 2.64 4.42 -1.53
N ARG A 141 1.67 3.53 -1.73
CA ARG A 141 1.88 2.21 -2.31
C ARG A 141 1.37 2.17 -3.75
N ILE A 142 2.27 1.92 -4.69
CA ILE A 142 1.94 1.73 -6.10
C ILE A 142 1.56 0.26 -6.31
N GLY A 143 0.30 0.02 -6.69
CA GLY A 143 -0.20 -1.31 -7.00
C GLY A 143 -0.11 -1.59 -8.50
N VAL A 144 0.53 -2.70 -8.86
CA VAL A 144 0.57 -3.20 -10.25
C VAL A 144 -0.04 -4.58 -10.28
N ASN A 145 -0.95 -4.84 -11.21
CA ASN A 145 -1.48 -6.18 -11.43
C ASN A 145 -1.80 -6.44 -12.92
N ALA A 146 -1.95 -7.71 -13.27
CA ALA A 146 -2.17 -8.16 -14.64
C ALA A 146 -3.45 -7.57 -15.27
N GLY A 147 -4.51 -7.43 -14.49
CA GLY A 147 -5.81 -6.95 -14.97
C GLY A 147 -5.87 -5.45 -15.27
N SER A 148 -4.86 -4.69 -14.88
CA SER A 148 -4.80 -3.23 -15.08
C SER A 148 -3.45 -2.78 -15.63
N LEU A 149 -2.79 -3.63 -16.42
CA LEU A 149 -1.55 -3.29 -17.08
C LEU A 149 -1.79 -2.20 -18.13
N ASP A 150 -0.83 -1.26 -18.25
CA ASP A 150 -0.89 -0.19 -19.25
C ASP A 150 -0.95 -0.75 -20.67
N LYS A 151 -1.79 -0.13 -21.52
CA LYS A 151 -2.00 -0.58 -22.90
C LYS A 151 -0.71 -0.64 -23.71
N ARG A 152 0.22 0.30 -23.50
CA ARG A 152 1.53 0.33 -24.17
C ARG A 152 2.36 -0.92 -23.86
N LEU A 153 2.28 -1.41 -22.61
CA LEU A 153 2.95 -2.63 -22.22
C LEU A 153 2.23 -3.88 -22.71
N LEU A 154 0.88 -3.85 -22.78
CA LEU A 154 0.12 -4.92 -23.41
C LEU A 154 0.42 -5.04 -24.90
N GLU A 155 0.58 -3.94 -25.63
CA GLU A 155 0.99 -3.91 -27.04
C GLU A 155 2.42 -4.44 -27.22
N LYS A 156 3.35 -4.05 -26.32
CA LYS A 156 4.75 -4.49 -26.37
C LYS A 156 4.94 -5.97 -26.07
N TYR A 157 4.22 -6.51 -25.08
CA TYR A 157 4.40 -7.88 -24.59
C TYR A 157 3.31 -8.87 -25.05
N GLY A 158 2.26 -8.38 -25.72
CA GLY A 158 1.11 -9.17 -26.17
C GLY A 158 0.14 -9.57 -25.05
N HIS A 159 0.62 -9.77 -23.84
CA HIS A 159 -0.18 -10.10 -22.64
C HIS A 159 0.56 -9.70 -21.37
N ALA A 160 -0.09 -9.86 -20.20
CA ALA A 160 0.50 -9.54 -18.92
C ALA A 160 1.52 -10.61 -18.48
N THR A 161 2.77 -10.43 -18.90
CA THR A 161 3.90 -11.27 -18.47
C THR A 161 4.51 -10.75 -17.16
N PRO A 162 5.31 -11.55 -16.43
CA PRO A 162 6.08 -11.09 -15.29
C PRO A 162 6.97 -9.88 -15.63
N GLU A 163 7.62 -9.90 -16.80
CA GLU A 163 8.50 -8.83 -17.28
C GLU A 163 7.71 -7.54 -17.53
N ALA A 164 6.51 -7.65 -18.11
CA ALA A 164 5.62 -6.52 -18.32
C ALA A 164 5.18 -5.88 -16.99
N LEU A 165 4.92 -6.70 -15.97
CA LEU A 165 4.56 -6.22 -14.63
C LEU A 165 5.75 -5.54 -13.94
N VAL A 166 6.96 -6.09 -14.08
CA VAL A 166 8.19 -5.47 -13.55
C VAL A 166 8.44 -4.13 -14.23
N GLU A 167 8.38 -4.07 -15.57
CA GLU A 167 8.57 -2.83 -16.31
C GLU A 167 7.51 -1.78 -15.92
N SER A 168 6.27 -2.18 -15.76
CA SER A 168 5.21 -1.28 -15.26
C SER A 168 5.52 -0.73 -13.86
N ALA A 169 6.00 -1.56 -12.95
CA ALA A 169 6.33 -1.15 -11.60
C ALA A 169 7.53 -0.17 -11.57
N VAL A 170 8.58 -0.48 -12.33
CA VAL A 170 9.78 0.37 -12.45
C VAL A 170 9.41 1.71 -13.06
N TRP A 171 8.71 1.72 -14.18
CA TRP A 171 8.29 2.95 -14.84
C TRP A 171 7.47 3.85 -13.92
N ARG A 172 6.46 3.31 -13.25
CA ARG A 172 5.65 4.08 -12.31
C ARG A 172 6.42 4.57 -11.08
N SER A 173 7.44 3.82 -10.66
CA SER A 173 8.35 4.26 -9.60
C SER A 173 9.25 5.41 -10.05
N GLU A 174 9.62 5.45 -11.33
CA GLU A 174 10.49 6.48 -11.90
C GLU A 174 9.73 7.74 -12.29
N GLU A 175 8.50 7.65 -12.79
CA GLU A 175 7.62 8.82 -13.02
C GLU A 175 7.51 9.68 -11.75
N ARG A 176 7.54 9.07 -10.59
CA ARG A 176 7.58 9.77 -9.31
C ARG A 176 8.90 10.50 -9.05
N ARG A 177 9.98 10.09 -9.72
CA ARG A 177 11.31 10.75 -9.63
C ARG A 177 11.47 11.90 -10.61
N VAL A 178 10.78 11.86 -11.76
CA VAL A 178 10.83 12.90 -12.77
C VAL A 178 10.05 14.11 -12.26
N GLY A 179 10.74 15.10 -11.74
CA GLY A 179 10.17 16.34 -11.23
C GLY A 179 10.45 16.60 -9.76
N LYS A 180 11.22 15.73 -9.12
CA LYS A 180 11.75 16.00 -7.79
C LYS A 180 13.16 15.48 -7.64
N GLU A 181 14.05 16.41 -7.39
CA GLU A 181 15.09 16.26 -6.39
C GLU A 181 14.39 16.09 -5.03
N CYS A 182 13.61 15.02 -4.90
CA CYS A 182 12.90 14.76 -3.67
C CYS A 182 13.85 14.05 -2.71
N THR A 183 14.33 14.78 -1.74
CA THR A 183 15.00 14.28 -0.54
C THR A 183 14.10 13.40 0.33
N SER A 184 12.85 13.18 -0.01
CA SER A 184 11.99 12.22 0.67
C SER A 184 12.04 10.86 -0.07
N TRP A 185 12.70 10.05 0.44
CA TRP A 185 13.00 8.64 0.54
C TRP A 185 11.86 7.71 0.12
N CYS A 186 12.01 7.06 -1.01
CA CYS A 186 11.27 5.85 -1.35
C CYS A 186 11.99 4.62 -0.87
#